data_2884d0ce75822cf6fdd82cbcef4a5078
#
_entry.id   2884d0ce75822cf6fdd82cbcef4a5078
#
_cell.length_a   1.000
_cell.length_b   1.000
_cell.length_c   1.000
_cell.angle_alpha   90.00
_cell.angle_beta   90.00
_cell.angle_gamma   90.00
#
_symmetry.space_group_name_H-M   'P 1'
#
loop_
_entity.id
_entity.type
_entity.pdbx_description
1 polymer ?
#
loop_
_entity_poly.entity_id
_entity_poly.type
_entity_poly.pdbx_seq_one_letter_code
_entity_poly.pdbx_strand_id
1 'polypeptide(L)'
;MRKKLLFRAACALLILLFLLYTGPRVGAGAGESFYVKNRKIPEPEYVGTITLYHIVTSKTYQGSVTAFLEERAEAFSDRHFGVRVVVEGMGEADFQERLSYGRRADMYSFFSGALYEEQLQAAAFEPEAELRAGLTITPCAAPWCFSGYVKTDVGETSPIAALANHAEGTVLDLRAWGDIQRSGEMVADAAPAGPFTDQVCYLGVARDTEAEKARWCCLFYEFLTSEPTQKILPALGAFSVRTDVPCPYGNALLLDLDRAYKQVIVPDPFLYHAHKTKLQEEAAAALGGDEAAKNSFFQRLAIVIAT
;
A
#
# COMPACT_ATOMS: atom_id res chain seq x y z
N MET A 1 -72.77 8.94 18.76
CA MET A 1 -72.10 8.80 17.44
C MET A 1 -70.66 9.23 17.42
N ARG A 2 -70.28 10.40 17.97
CA ARG A 2 -68.88 10.93 17.94
C ARG A 2 -67.81 9.99 18.53
N LYS A 3 -68.07 9.27 19.65
CA LYS A 3 -67.08 8.39 20.28
C LYS A 3 -66.71 7.19 19.39
N LYS A 4 -67.67 6.61 18.64
CA LYS A 4 -67.45 5.49 17.70
C LYS A 4 -66.64 5.92 16.46
N LEU A 5 -66.83 7.19 16.03
CA LEU A 5 -66.08 7.78 14.92
C LEU A 5 -64.62 8.05 15.30
N LEU A 6 -64.37 8.61 16.48
CA LEU A 6 -63.05 8.85 17.04
C LEU A 6 -62.26 7.56 17.24
N PHE A 7 -62.91 6.47 17.73
CA PHE A 7 -62.30 5.19 17.91
C PHE A 7 -61.86 4.58 16.55
N ARG A 8 -62.73 4.66 15.53
CA ARG A 8 -62.40 4.17 14.18
C ARG A 8 -61.24 4.97 13.55
N ALA A 9 -61.21 6.27 13.74
CA ALA A 9 -60.12 7.12 13.24
C ALA A 9 -58.78 6.82 13.96
N ALA A 10 -58.81 6.56 15.27
CA ALA A 10 -57.63 6.15 16.02
C ALA A 10 -57.11 4.77 15.59
N CYS A 11 -57.99 3.80 15.36
CA CYS A 11 -57.59 2.49 14.83
C CYS A 11 -57.00 2.58 13.42
N ALA A 12 -57.57 3.40 12.53
CA ALA A 12 -57.06 3.59 11.19
C ALA A 12 -55.67 4.28 11.21
N LEU A 13 -55.47 5.25 12.11
CA LEU A 13 -54.17 5.90 12.30
C LEU A 13 -53.11 4.92 12.82
N LEU A 14 -53.45 4.05 13.79
CA LEU A 14 -52.55 3.03 14.30
C LEU A 14 -52.17 2.00 13.22
N ILE A 15 -53.09 1.59 12.40
CA ILE A 15 -52.83 0.68 11.26
C ILE A 15 -51.92 1.37 10.25
N LEU A 16 -52.16 2.65 9.95
CA LEU A 16 -51.31 3.42 9.03
C LEU A 16 -49.90 3.57 9.57
N LEU A 17 -49.72 3.91 10.85
CA LEU A 17 -48.44 3.99 11.51
C LEU A 17 -47.70 2.66 11.53
N PHE A 18 -48.44 1.57 11.78
CA PHE A 18 -47.87 0.22 11.73
C PHE A 18 -47.40 -0.15 10.32
N LEU A 19 -48.18 0.16 9.28
CA LEU A 19 -47.80 -0.08 7.89
C LEU A 19 -46.62 0.80 7.44
N LEU A 20 -46.55 2.05 7.89
CA LEU A 20 -45.41 2.95 7.62
C LEU A 20 -44.11 2.51 8.33
N TYR A 21 -44.25 1.90 9.51
CA TYR A 21 -43.08 1.43 10.26
C TYR A 21 -42.59 0.05 9.80
N THR A 22 -43.48 -0.87 9.52
CA THR A 22 -43.15 -2.27 9.14
C THR A 22 -43.12 -2.48 7.64
N GLY A 23 -43.90 -1.74 6.86
CA GLY A 23 -43.98 -1.89 5.41
C GLY A 23 -42.65 -1.80 4.68
N PRO A 24 -41.82 -0.78 4.95
CA PRO A 24 -40.48 -0.68 4.32
C PRO A 24 -39.56 -1.84 4.71
N ARG A 25 -39.64 -2.32 5.96
CA ARG A 25 -38.78 -3.42 6.44
C ARG A 25 -39.21 -4.77 5.85
N VAL A 26 -40.51 -5.02 5.74
CA VAL A 26 -41.03 -6.23 5.13
C VAL A 26 -40.86 -6.19 3.60
N GLY A 27 -41.03 -5.01 2.98
CA GLY A 27 -40.82 -4.82 1.56
C GLY A 27 -39.33 -4.95 1.16
N ALA A 28 -38.41 -4.45 1.97
CA ALA A 28 -37.00 -4.64 1.76
C ALA A 28 -36.58 -6.12 1.87
N GLY A 29 -37.02 -6.81 2.94
CA GLY A 29 -36.71 -8.23 3.11
C GLY A 29 -37.35 -9.13 2.05
N ALA A 30 -38.61 -8.82 1.62
CA ALA A 30 -39.23 -9.53 0.53
C ALA A 30 -38.58 -9.22 -0.83
N GLY A 31 -38.15 -7.98 -1.05
CA GLY A 31 -37.41 -7.56 -2.24
C GLY A 31 -36.06 -8.25 -2.33
N GLU A 32 -35.29 -8.28 -1.25
CA GLU A 32 -34.04 -9.02 -1.18
C GLU A 32 -34.21 -10.51 -1.42
N SER A 33 -35.20 -11.14 -0.76
CA SER A 33 -35.49 -12.56 -0.97
C SER A 33 -35.91 -12.87 -2.41
N PHE A 34 -36.73 -11.99 -3.04
CA PHE A 34 -37.13 -12.13 -4.43
C PHE A 34 -35.96 -11.89 -5.39
N TYR A 35 -35.12 -10.92 -5.11
CA TYR A 35 -33.91 -10.60 -5.89
C TYR A 35 -32.91 -11.75 -5.84
N VAL A 36 -32.63 -12.29 -4.65
CA VAL A 36 -31.73 -13.43 -4.48
C VAL A 36 -32.28 -14.69 -5.16
N LYS A 37 -33.59 -14.93 -5.10
CA LYS A 37 -34.23 -16.12 -5.68
C LYS A 37 -34.28 -16.12 -7.21
N ASN A 38 -34.31 -14.93 -7.84
CA ASN A 38 -34.42 -14.79 -9.30
C ASN A 38 -33.12 -14.35 -9.97
N ARG A 39 -32.08 -13.96 -9.20
CA ARG A 39 -30.78 -13.67 -9.73
C ARG A 39 -30.10 -14.99 -10.10
N LYS A 40 -29.91 -15.24 -11.39
CA LYS A 40 -28.88 -16.21 -11.80
C LYS A 40 -27.57 -15.65 -11.27
N ILE A 41 -27.11 -16.17 -10.15
CA ILE A 41 -25.74 -15.88 -9.65
C ILE A 41 -24.83 -16.42 -10.75
N PRO A 42 -24.07 -15.57 -11.44
CA PRO A 42 -23.13 -16.06 -12.44
C PRO A 42 -22.21 -17.07 -11.74
N GLU A 43 -21.91 -18.16 -12.42
CA GLU A 43 -20.89 -19.09 -11.92
C GLU A 43 -19.60 -18.29 -11.75
N PRO A 44 -18.93 -18.41 -10.60
CA PRO A 44 -17.67 -17.71 -10.39
C PRO A 44 -16.63 -18.21 -11.38
N GLU A 45 -15.88 -17.30 -11.99
CA GLU A 45 -14.77 -17.68 -12.89
C GLU A 45 -13.69 -18.47 -12.15
N TYR A 46 -13.54 -18.22 -10.86
CA TYR A 46 -12.60 -18.90 -9.98
C TYR A 46 -13.17 -18.95 -8.56
N VAL A 47 -12.90 -20.03 -7.86
CA VAL A 47 -13.26 -20.19 -6.44
C VAL A 47 -11.98 -20.54 -5.67
N GLY A 48 -11.54 -19.63 -4.82
CA GLY A 48 -10.34 -19.88 -4.04
C GLY A 48 -9.96 -18.74 -3.10
N THR A 49 -8.99 -19.05 -2.24
CA THR A 49 -8.38 -18.08 -1.32
C THR A 49 -6.97 -17.77 -1.78
N ILE A 50 -6.65 -16.50 -1.89
CA ILE A 50 -5.31 -15.95 -2.11
C ILE A 50 -4.79 -15.47 -0.76
N THR A 51 -3.67 -15.98 -0.31
CA THR A 51 -2.99 -15.51 0.90
C THR A 51 -1.92 -14.50 0.52
N LEU A 52 -1.98 -13.31 1.12
CA LEU A 52 -1.00 -12.24 0.93
C LEU A 52 -0.27 -11.98 2.25
N TYR A 53 1.06 -12.20 2.27
CA TYR A 53 1.90 -11.75 3.37
C TYR A 53 2.41 -10.34 3.10
N HIS A 54 2.12 -9.41 4.01
CA HIS A 54 2.72 -8.07 3.98
C HIS A 54 3.89 -8.02 4.97
N ILE A 55 5.12 -7.87 4.45
CA ILE A 55 6.34 -7.81 5.24
C ILE A 55 6.57 -6.36 5.69
N VAL A 56 6.33 -6.11 6.97
CA VAL A 56 6.40 -4.77 7.57
C VAL A 56 7.85 -4.46 7.96
N THR A 57 8.60 -3.85 7.06
CA THR A 57 9.96 -3.34 7.32
C THR A 57 10.00 -1.81 7.42
N SER A 58 8.95 -1.15 6.95
CA SER A 58 8.80 0.29 7.00
C SER A 58 7.38 0.67 7.43
N LYS A 59 7.21 1.89 7.94
CA LYS A 59 5.93 2.45 8.36
C LYS A 59 5.57 3.63 7.47
N THR A 60 4.30 3.77 7.16
CA THR A 60 3.79 4.92 6.42
C THR A 60 3.60 6.14 7.33
N TYR A 61 3.52 7.32 6.75
CA TYR A 61 3.26 8.58 7.45
C TYR A 61 2.00 8.54 8.32
N GLN A 62 0.93 7.91 7.84
CA GLN A 62 -0.33 7.74 8.54
C GLN A 62 -0.84 6.29 8.36
N GLY A 63 -1.65 5.83 9.32
CA GLY A 63 -2.33 4.55 9.22
C GLY A 63 -1.40 3.33 9.19
N SER A 64 -1.88 2.27 8.56
CA SER A 64 -1.20 0.98 8.43
C SER A 64 -1.39 0.44 7.02
N VAL A 65 -0.28 0.03 6.38
CA VAL A 65 -0.32 -0.64 5.07
C VAL A 65 -1.09 -1.95 5.16
N THR A 66 -0.92 -2.70 6.24
CA THR A 66 -1.66 -3.96 6.46
C THR A 66 -3.16 -3.72 6.46
N ALA A 67 -3.65 -2.76 7.28
CA ALA A 67 -5.07 -2.43 7.34
C ALA A 67 -5.62 -1.91 6.01
N PHE A 68 -4.83 -1.14 5.27
CA PHE A 68 -5.20 -0.70 3.93
C PHE A 68 -5.33 -1.88 2.96
N LEU A 69 -4.35 -2.80 2.97
CA LEU A 69 -4.41 -3.99 2.12
C LEU A 69 -5.60 -4.89 2.49
N GLU A 70 -5.93 -5.05 3.79
CA GLU A 70 -7.12 -5.79 4.25
C GLU A 70 -8.40 -5.17 3.69
N GLU A 71 -8.57 -3.85 3.80
CA GLU A 71 -9.72 -3.13 3.25
C GLU A 71 -9.81 -3.26 1.71
N ARG A 72 -8.67 -3.20 1.01
CA ARG A 72 -8.64 -3.39 -0.44
C ARG A 72 -8.90 -4.84 -0.84
N ALA A 73 -8.41 -5.81 -0.06
CA ALA A 73 -8.68 -7.23 -0.25
C ALA A 73 -10.17 -7.56 -0.10
N GLU A 74 -10.85 -6.98 0.89
CA GLU A 74 -12.29 -7.08 1.06
C GLU A 74 -13.03 -6.49 -0.15
N ALA A 75 -12.69 -5.25 -0.54
CA ALA A 75 -13.31 -4.58 -1.69
C ALA A 75 -13.06 -5.31 -3.03
N PHE A 76 -11.93 -5.98 -3.19
CA PHE A 76 -11.65 -6.84 -4.34
C PHE A 76 -12.52 -8.10 -4.30
N SER A 77 -12.60 -8.77 -3.15
CA SER A 77 -13.39 -9.98 -2.96
C SER A 77 -14.90 -9.73 -3.19
N ASP A 78 -15.40 -8.56 -2.80
CA ASP A 78 -16.78 -8.14 -3.04
C ASP A 78 -17.10 -7.97 -4.54
N ARG A 79 -16.12 -7.61 -5.34
CA ARG A 79 -16.26 -7.45 -6.80
C ARG A 79 -16.12 -8.76 -7.56
N HIS A 80 -15.37 -9.72 -7.00
CA HIS A 80 -15.03 -10.98 -7.64
C HIS A 80 -15.57 -12.15 -6.85
N PHE A 81 -16.86 -12.47 -7.08
CA PHE A 81 -17.55 -13.55 -6.39
C PHE A 81 -16.78 -14.88 -6.53
N GLY A 82 -16.51 -15.53 -5.39
CA GLY A 82 -15.74 -16.78 -5.31
C GLY A 82 -14.26 -16.57 -4.97
N VAL A 83 -13.70 -15.36 -5.11
CA VAL A 83 -12.31 -15.04 -4.76
C VAL A 83 -12.25 -14.40 -3.37
N ARG A 84 -11.40 -14.91 -2.52
CA ARG A 84 -11.09 -14.31 -1.23
C ARG A 84 -9.62 -14.00 -1.12
N VAL A 85 -9.27 -12.74 -0.85
CA VAL A 85 -7.89 -12.36 -0.52
C VAL A 85 -7.78 -12.20 1.00
N VAL A 86 -6.80 -12.89 1.59
CA VAL A 86 -6.51 -12.85 3.04
C VAL A 86 -5.15 -12.22 3.23
N VAL A 87 -5.09 -11.11 3.96
CA VAL A 87 -3.87 -10.37 4.23
C VAL A 87 -3.36 -10.70 5.64
N GLU A 88 -2.07 -10.99 5.74
CA GLU A 88 -1.39 -11.18 7.02
C GLU A 88 -0.15 -10.26 7.07
N GLY A 89 -0.18 -9.26 7.97
CA GLY A 89 0.96 -8.39 8.23
C GLY A 89 1.91 -9.02 9.24
N MET A 90 3.21 -9.01 8.97
CA MET A 90 4.23 -9.57 9.87
C MET A 90 5.56 -8.84 9.74
N GLY A 91 6.36 -8.88 10.80
CA GLY A 91 7.75 -8.41 10.76
C GLY A 91 8.66 -9.33 9.96
N GLU A 92 9.85 -8.85 9.60
CA GLU A 92 10.83 -9.62 8.82
C GLU A 92 11.26 -10.91 9.56
N ALA A 93 11.46 -10.86 10.87
CA ALA A 93 11.84 -12.03 11.68
C ALA A 93 10.75 -13.11 11.65
N ASP A 94 9.48 -12.73 11.86
CA ASP A 94 8.34 -13.65 11.81
C ASP A 94 8.17 -14.26 10.40
N PHE A 95 8.43 -13.45 9.38
CA PHE A 95 8.41 -13.91 7.98
C PHE A 95 9.47 -14.98 7.73
N GLN A 96 10.72 -14.75 8.14
CA GLN A 96 11.81 -15.72 7.99
C GLN A 96 11.52 -17.00 8.77
N GLU A 97 10.97 -16.88 9.99
CA GLU A 97 10.54 -18.04 10.78
C GLU A 97 9.47 -18.86 10.06
N ARG A 98 8.44 -18.22 9.49
CA ARG A 98 7.40 -18.90 8.69
C ARG A 98 7.97 -19.62 7.48
N LEU A 99 8.89 -18.99 6.75
CA LEU A 99 9.57 -19.61 5.62
C LEU A 99 10.36 -20.85 6.04
N SER A 100 11.04 -20.81 7.20
CA SER A 100 11.80 -21.96 7.72
C SER A 100 10.91 -23.16 8.03
N TYR A 101 9.64 -22.93 8.39
CA TYR A 101 8.62 -23.97 8.57
C TYR A 101 7.91 -24.37 7.26
N GLY A 102 8.36 -23.87 6.11
CA GLY A 102 7.73 -24.15 4.81
C GLY A 102 6.36 -23.48 4.61
N ARG A 103 5.98 -22.53 5.48
CA ARG A 103 4.74 -21.77 5.33
C ARG A 103 4.96 -20.65 4.33
N ARG A 104 4.20 -20.68 3.25
CA ARG A 104 4.28 -19.69 2.17
C ARG A 104 2.91 -19.06 1.93
N ALA A 105 2.91 -17.83 1.41
CA ALA A 105 1.73 -17.19 0.86
C ALA A 105 1.69 -17.38 -0.66
N ASP A 106 0.59 -16.97 -1.29
CA ASP A 106 0.47 -16.91 -2.75
C ASP A 106 1.05 -15.61 -3.31
N MET A 107 1.06 -14.56 -2.47
CA MET A 107 1.60 -13.23 -2.80
C MET A 107 2.40 -12.67 -1.63
N TYR A 108 3.34 -11.81 -1.97
CA TYR A 108 4.09 -11.00 -0.99
C TYR A 108 3.96 -9.52 -1.32
N SER A 109 3.64 -8.70 -0.29
CA SER A 109 3.77 -7.25 -0.33
C SER A 109 4.95 -6.87 0.56
N PHE A 110 5.93 -6.16 0.02
CA PHE A 110 7.20 -5.91 0.69
C PHE A 110 7.84 -4.59 0.26
N PHE A 111 8.62 -3.98 1.15
CA PHE A 111 9.42 -2.81 0.82
C PHE A 111 10.76 -3.21 0.20
N SER A 112 11.37 -2.28 -0.55
CA SER A 112 12.71 -2.49 -1.15
C SER A 112 13.67 -3.12 -0.14
N GLY A 113 14.33 -4.19 -0.53
CA GLY A 113 15.32 -4.87 0.28
C GLY A 113 14.78 -5.79 1.39
N ALA A 114 13.51 -6.18 1.35
CA ALA A 114 12.92 -7.08 2.34
C ALA A 114 12.77 -8.53 1.87
N LEU A 115 13.01 -8.80 0.58
CA LEU A 115 12.78 -10.13 -0.03
C LEU A 115 13.86 -10.45 -1.06
N TYR A 116 14.15 -11.74 -1.24
CA TYR A 116 15.00 -12.25 -2.33
C TYR A 116 14.16 -12.63 -3.54
N GLU A 117 14.72 -12.43 -4.74
CA GLU A 117 14.08 -12.73 -6.02
C GLU A 117 13.66 -14.20 -6.15
N GLU A 118 14.47 -15.12 -5.64
CA GLU A 118 14.23 -16.56 -5.71
C GLU A 118 12.95 -17.02 -4.99
N GLN A 119 12.38 -16.19 -4.14
CA GLN A 119 11.12 -16.45 -3.45
C GLN A 119 9.90 -16.18 -4.34
N LEU A 120 10.11 -15.49 -5.45
CA LEU A 120 9.07 -15.08 -6.38
C LEU A 120 9.15 -15.89 -7.69
N GLN A 121 8.04 -15.93 -8.39
CA GLN A 121 8.00 -16.41 -9.77
C GLN A 121 7.97 -15.23 -10.73
N ALA A 122 8.46 -15.43 -11.94
CA ALA A 122 8.26 -14.46 -13.00
C ALA A 122 6.76 -14.30 -13.27
N ALA A 123 6.24 -13.10 -13.01
CA ALA A 123 4.85 -12.76 -13.25
C ALA A 123 4.80 -11.62 -14.26
N ALA A 124 3.89 -11.71 -15.22
CA ALA A 124 3.67 -10.65 -16.19
C ALA A 124 2.74 -9.59 -15.55
N PHE A 125 3.33 -8.71 -14.73
CA PHE A 125 2.62 -7.50 -14.31
C PHE A 125 2.71 -6.48 -15.42
N GLU A 126 1.68 -6.41 -16.26
CA GLU A 126 1.58 -5.36 -17.28
C GLU A 126 0.83 -4.16 -16.70
N PRO A 127 1.42 -2.96 -16.61
CA PRO A 127 0.72 -1.80 -16.12
C PRO A 127 -0.29 -1.35 -17.17
N GLU A 128 -1.56 -1.20 -16.78
CA GLU A 128 -2.58 -0.56 -17.61
C GLU A 128 -2.33 0.96 -17.78
N ALA A 129 -1.52 1.55 -16.90
CA ALA A 129 -1.23 2.96 -16.85
C ALA A 129 0.27 3.23 -16.78
N GLU A 130 0.66 4.41 -17.24
CA GLU A 130 2.03 4.89 -17.18
C GLU A 130 2.47 5.07 -15.71
N LEU A 131 3.56 4.41 -15.34
CA LEU A 131 4.19 4.58 -14.03
C LEU A 131 5.07 5.83 -14.03
N ARG A 132 5.30 6.37 -12.84
CA ARG A 132 6.22 7.50 -12.66
C ARG A 132 7.62 7.12 -13.16
N ALA A 133 8.31 8.10 -13.73
CA ALA A 133 9.69 7.92 -14.18
C ALA A 133 10.57 7.42 -13.02
N GLY A 134 11.39 6.43 -13.28
CA GLY A 134 12.25 5.77 -12.29
C GLY A 134 11.59 4.58 -11.57
N LEU A 135 10.27 4.42 -11.64
CA LEU A 135 9.58 3.22 -11.16
C LEU A 135 9.46 2.21 -12.30
N THR A 136 10.10 1.07 -12.16
CA THR A 136 10.06 0.00 -13.15
C THR A 136 9.44 -1.26 -12.56
N ILE A 137 8.74 -2.01 -13.42
CA ILE A 137 8.28 -3.36 -13.10
C ILE A 137 9.44 -4.30 -13.35
N THR A 138 9.80 -5.09 -12.34
CA THR A 138 10.71 -6.21 -12.52
C THR A 138 9.93 -7.45 -12.97
N PRO A 139 10.59 -8.48 -13.54
CA PRO A 139 9.89 -9.68 -14.01
C PRO A 139 9.06 -10.41 -12.94
N CYS A 140 9.37 -10.23 -11.65
CA CYS A 140 8.72 -10.94 -10.54
C CYS A 140 8.10 -10.03 -9.49
N ALA A 141 8.27 -8.71 -9.58
CA ALA A 141 7.69 -7.77 -8.64
C ALA A 141 7.32 -6.43 -9.29
N ALA A 142 6.24 -5.84 -8.83
CA ALA A 142 5.75 -4.58 -9.35
C ALA A 142 5.44 -3.58 -8.22
N PRO A 143 5.83 -2.30 -8.34
CA PRO A 143 5.55 -1.28 -7.34
C PRO A 143 4.06 -0.92 -7.33
N TRP A 144 3.48 -0.71 -6.13
CA TRP A 144 2.08 -0.29 -6.02
C TRP A 144 1.87 0.97 -5.17
N CYS A 145 2.81 1.32 -4.32
CA CYS A 145 2.88 2.63 -3.64
C CYS A 145 4.31 2.91 -3.18
N PHE A 146 4.60 4.14 -2.84
CA PHE A 146 5.87 4.51 -2.24
C PHE A 146 5.71 5.65 -1.24
N SER A 147 6.71 5.85 -0.39
CA SER A 147 6.85 6.97 0.52
C SER A 147 8.18 7.68 0.26
N GLY A 148 8.48 8.71 1.04
CA GLY A 148 9.66 9.52 0.77
C GLY A 148 10.33 10.04 2.02
N TYR A 149 11.32 10.93 1.80
CA TYR A 149 12.17 11.50 2.81
C TYR A 149 12.06 13.02 2.85
N VAL A 150 12.13 13.56 4.05
CA VAL A 150 12.20 15.00 4.30
C VAL A 150 13.53 15.36 4.94
N LYS A 151 14.05 16.53 4.64
CA LYS A 151 15.13 17.14 5.38
C LYS A 151 14.58 18.12 6.40
N THR A 152 15.19 18.15 7.58
CA THR A 152 14.81 18.95 8.73
C THR A 152 16.04 19.22 9.60
N ASP A 153 15.86 19.89 10.71
CA ASP A 153 16.91 20.16 11.71
C ASP A 153 16.76 19.30 12.99
N VAL A 154 15.79 18.37 13.02
CA VAL A 154 15.49 17.54 14.19
C VAL A 154 15.45 16.06 13.85
N GLY A 155 15.68 15.20 14.84
CA GLY A 155 15.58 13.75 14.74
C GLY A 155 16.86 13.05 14.34
N GLU A 156 16.77 11.76 14.03
CA GLU A 156 17.90 10.90 13.66
C GLU A 156 17.94 10.70 12.15
N THR A 157 19.07 10.99 11.54
CA THR A 157 19.24 10.92 10.08
C THR A 157 19.19 9.51 9.54
N SER A 158 18.46 9.31 8.44
CA SER A 158 18.51 8.12 7.59
C SER A 158 19.75 8.22 6.66
N PRO A 159 20.86 7.51 6.95
CA PRO A 159 22.15 7.78 6.28
C PRO A 159 22.12 7.56 4.78
N ILE A 160 21.52 6.46 4.32
CA ILE A 160 21.42 6.15 2.89
C ILE A 160 20.66 7.26 2.16
N ALA A 161 19.49 7.66 2.69
CA ALA A 161 18.68 8.69 2.05
C ALA A 161 19.36 10.07 2.06
N ALA A 162 20.03 10.43 3.13
CA ALA A 162 20.79 11.69 3.22
C ALA A 162 21.88 11.75 2.15
N LEU A 163 22.69 10.70 2.06
CA LEU A 163 23.81 10.68 1.13
C LEU A 163 23.36 10.53 -0.33
N ALA A 164 22.38 9.66 -0.61
CA ALA A 164 21.85 9.46 -1.96
C ALA A 164 21.14 10.70 -2.52
N ASN A 165 20.53 11.52 -1.65
CA ASN A 165 19.90 12.77 -2.04
C ASN A 165 20.85 13.99 -1.96
N HIS A 166 22.11 13.81 -1.60
CA HIS A 166 23.06 14.91 -1.33
C HIS A 166 22.46 15.97 -0.38
N ALA A 167 21.65 15.53 0.58
CA ALA A 167 20.94 16.43 1.47
C ALA A 167 21.82 16.85 2.65
N GLU A 168 21.89 18.16 2.90
CA GLU A 168 22.50 18.73 4.11
C GLU A 168 21.50 18.72 5.26
N GLY A 169 21.98 18.42 6.47
CA GLY A 169 21.14 18.36 7.68
C GLY A 169 20.58 16.96 7.95
N THR A 170 19.56 16.90 8.78
CA THR A 170 18.88 15.65 9.16
C THR A 170 17.89 15.23 8.09
N VAL A 171 17.92 13.96 7.69
CA VAL A 171 17.00 13.36 6.72
C VAL A 171 16.19 12.26 7.39
N LEU A 172 14.87 12.43 7.42
CA LEU A 172 13.93 11.50 8.03
C LEU A 172 13.00 10.90 6.97
N ASP A 173 12.56 9.68 7.19
CA ASP A 173 11.37 9.20 6.50
C ASP A 173 10.11 9.97 6.96
N LEU A 174 9.07 9.96 6.12
CA LEU A 174 7.83 10.67 6.41
C LEU A 174 7.13 10.19 7.68
N ARG A 175 7.33 8.94 8.10
CA ARG A 175 6.74 8.42 9.34
C ARG A 175 7.41 9.01 10.56
N ALA A 176 8.74 8.99 10.60
CA ALA A 176 9.51 9.58 11.69
C ALA A 176 9.19 11.07 11.84
N TRP A 177 9.09 11.80 10.71
CA TRP A 177 8.62 13.17 10.70
C TRP A 177 7.20 13.33 11.26
N GLY A 178 6.27 12.49 10.84
CA GLY A 178 4.89 12.50 11.34
C GLY A 178 4.79 12.19 12.84
N ASP A 179 5.65 11.33 13.37
CA ASP A 179 5.72 11.04 14.80
C ASP A 179 6.22 12.25 15.60
N ILE A 180 7.23 12.96 15.11
CA ILE A 180 7.72 14.23 15.71
C ILE A 180 6.59 15.28 15.71
N GLN A 181 5.88 15.46 14.61
CA GLN A 181 4.76 16.40 14.57
C GLN A 181 3.66 16.06 15.57
N ARG A 182 3.36 14.79 15.76
CA ARG A 182 2.32 14.33 16.71
C ARG A 182 2.74 14.44 18.17
N SER A 183 4.03 14.37 18.48
CA SER A 183 4.53 14.55 19.84
C SER A 183 4.37 15.98 20.36
N GLY A 184 4.11 16.95 19.46
CA GLY A 184 4.04 18.38 19.81
C GLY A 184 5.40 19.01 20.11
N GLU A 185 6.49 18.28 19.91
CA GLU A 185 7.83 18.84 19.88
C GLU A 185 7.96 19.75 18.66
N MET A 186 8.55 20.92 18.86
CA MET A 186 8.67 22.06 17.95
C MET A 186 8.44 21.75 16.46
N VAL A 187 7.59 22.57 15.82
CA VAL A 187 7.42 22.56 14.36
C VAL A 187 8.73 23.00 13.72
N ALA A 188 9.56 22.03 13.38
CA ALA A 188 10.74 22.26 12.56
C ALA A 188 10.29 22.43 11.10
N ASP A 189 10.96 23.29 10.36
CA ASP A 189 10.76 23.39 8.92
C ASP A 189 11.18 22.07 8.28
N ALA A 190 10.36 21.59 7.35
CA ALA A 190 10.66 20.39 6.58
C ALA A 190 10.50 20.65 5.08
N ALA A 191 11.40 20.07 4.30
CA ALA A 191 11.40 20.15 2.85
C ALA A 191 11.70 18.75 2.26
N PRO A 192 11.36 18.48 0.99
CA PRO A 192 11.83 17.28 0.32
C PRO A 192 13.33 17.10 0.43
N ALA A 193 13.79 15.89 0.77
CA ALA A 193 15.22 15.59 0.84
C ALA A 193 15.85 15.47 -0.57
N GLY A 194 15.07 14.97 -1.54
CA GLY A 194 15.46 14.78 -2.93
C GLY A 194 14.64 13.66 -3.60
N PRO A 195 14.99 13.27 -4.83
CA PRO A 195 14.21 12.31 -5.61
C PRO A 195 14.46 10.84 -5.24
N PHE A 196 15.52 10.50 -4.50
CA PHE A 196 15.81 9.12 -4.12
C PHE A 196 14.91 8.67 -2.98
N THR A 197 14.34 7.47 -3.12
CA THR A 197 13.68 6.75 -2.03
C THR A 197 13.83 5.24 -2.19
N ASP A 198 14.08 4.56 -1.08
CA ASP A 198 14.00 3.10 -0.95
C ASP A 198 12.69 2.65 -0.30
N GLN A 199 11.80 3.60 0.01
CA GLN A 199 10.48 3.36 0.64
C GLN A 199 9.43 2.99 -0.41
N VAL A 200 9.76 2.07 -1.32
CA VAL A 200 8.83 1.57 -2.34
C VAL A 200 8.25 0.24 -1.90
N CYS A 201 6.94 0.12 -1.94
CA CYS A 201 6.24 -1.11 -1.64
C CYS A 201 5.90 -1.86 -2.95
N TYR A 202 6.43 -3.06 -3.05
CA TYR A 202 6.25 -3.96 -4.19
C TYR A 202 5.22 -5.04 -3.88
N LEU A 203 4.66 -5.60 -4.92
CA LEU A 203 3.86 -6.81 -4.90
C LEU A 203 4.52 -7.85 -5.79
N GLY A 204 4.60 -9.09 -5.31
CA GLY A 204 5.14 -10.21 -6.07
C GLY A 204 4.30 -11.47 -5.85
N VAL A 205 4.25 -12.35 -6.85
CA VAL A 205 3.61 -13.65 -6.75
C VAL A 205 4.63 -14.67 -6.27
N ALA A 206 4.27 -15.51 -5.30
CA ALA A 206 5.17 -16.52 -4.76
C ALA A 206 5.53 -17.57 -5.81
N ARG A 207 6.77 -18.09 -5.75
CA ARG A 207 7.38 -18.93 -6.79
C ARG A 207 6.54 -20.11 -7.23
N ASP A 208 5.90 -20.80 -6.30
CA ASP A 208 5.19 -22.06 -6.58
C ASP A 208 3.66 -21.86 -6.63
N THR A 209 3.18 -20.63 -6.83
CA THR A 209 1.75 -20.34 -6.95
C THR A 209 1.20 -20.90 -8.25
N GLU A 210 0.08 -21.59 -8.16
CA GLU A 210 -0.62 -22.21 -9.28
C GLU A 210 -1.01 -21.16 -10.34
N ALA A 211 -0.90 -21.49 -11.63
CA ALA A 211 -1.04 -20.52 -12.72
C ALA A 211 -2.37 -19.74 -12.71
N GLU A 212 -3.50 -20.42 -12.43
CA GLU A 212 -4.79 -19.78 -12.35
C GLU A 212 -4.85 -18.81 -11.16
N LYS A 213 -4.35 -19.22 -10.00
CA LYS A 213 -4.25 -18.39 -8.81
C LYS A 213 -3.31 -17.20 -9.04
N ALA A 214 -2.17 -17.42 -9.72
CA ALA A 214 -1.23 -16.36 -10.09
C ALA A 214 -1.90 -15.28 -10.97
N ARG A 215 -2.77 -15.68 -11.92
CA ARG A 215 -3.58 -14.73 -12.70
C ARG A 215 -4.45 -13.85 -11.79
N TRP A 216 -5.09 -14.43 -10.78
CA TRP A 216 -5.91 -13.66 -9.82
C TRP A 216 -5.06 -12.78 -8.90
N CYS A 217 -3.83 -13.17 -8.61
CA CYS A 217 -2.85 -12.32 -7.94
C CYS A 217 -2.51 -11.08 -8.79
N CYS A 218 -2.32 -11.25 -10.10
CA CYS A 218 -2.10 -10.13 -11.03
C CYS A 218 -3.32 -9.20 -11.12
N LEU A 219 -4.54 -9.74 -11.18
CA LEU A 219 -5.77 -8.95 -11.14
C LEU A 219 -5.90 -8.13 -9.83
N PHE A 220 -5.45 -8.69 -8.71
CA PHE A 220 -5.40 -7.94 -7.45
C PHE A 220 -4.36 -6.81 -7.51
N TYR A 221 -3.21 -7.01 -8.14
CA TYR A 221 -2.23 -5.94 -8.40
C TYR A 221 -2.84 -4.82 -9.27
N GLU A 222 -3.50 -5.16 -10.38
CA GLU A 222 -4.21 -4.20 -11.23
C GLU A 222 -5.27 -3.42 -10.45
N PHE A 223 -5.99 -4.09 -9.55
CA PHE A 223 -6.94 -3.43 -8.65
C PHE A 223 -6.24 -2.45 -7.69
N LEU A 224 -5.09 -2.82 -7.11
CA LEU A 224 -4.31 -1.93 -6.23
C LEU A 224 -3.74 -0.72 -6.99
N THR A 225 -3.35 -0.89 -8.24
CA THR A 225 -2.81 0.17 -9.09
C THR A 225 -3.89 0.90 -9.89
N SER A 226 -5.16 0.51 -9.78
CA SER A 226 -6.26 1.23 -10.41
C SER A 226 -6.40 2.66 -9.87
N GLU A 227 -6.88 3.58 -10.73
CA GLU A 227 -7.06 4.99 -10.37
C GLU A 227 -7.89 5.18 -9.07
N PRO A 228 -9.03 4.48 -8.85
CA PRO A 228 -9.78 4.62 -7.61
C PRO A 228 -8.99 4.24 -6.35
N THR A 229 -8.17 3.19 -6.42
CA THR A 229 -7.35 2.76 -5.29
C THR A 229 -6.17 3.71 -5.07
N GLN A 230 -5.51 4.15 -6.13
CA GLN A 230 -4.38 5.06 -6.05
C GLN A 230 -4.78 6.45 -5.50
N LYS A 231 -6.00 6.90 -5.75
CA LYS A 231 -6.55 8.16 -5.20
C LYS A 231 -6.72 8.16 -3.67
N ILE A 232 -6.80 7.01 -3.03
CA ILE A 232 -6.97 6.91 -1.58
C ILE A 232 -5.67 6.61 -0.82
N LEU A 233 -4.55 6.39 -1.50
CA LEU A 233 -3.22 6.24 -0.88
C LEU A 233 -2.83 7.41 0.06
N PRO A 234 -3.28 8.66 -0.16
CA PRO A 234 -3.05 9.73 0.78
C PRO A 234 -3.51 9.48 2.21
N ALA A 235 -4.50 8.62 2.41
CA ALA A 235 -4.89 8.17 3.74
C ALA A 235 -3.75 7.46 4.49
N LEU A 236 -2.77 6.92 3.77
CA LEU A 236 -1.53 6.37 4.32
C LEU A 236 -0.39 7.39 4.36
N GLY A 237 -0.54 8.57 3.75
CA GLY A 237 0.58 9.46 3.46
C GLY A 237 1.58 8.83 2.48
N ALA A 238 1.09 7.99 1.58
CA ALA A 238 1.87 7.36 0.51
C ALA A 238 1.54 7.99 -0.84
N PHE A 239 2.47 7.90 -1.78
CA PHE A 239 2.35 8.46 -3.11
C PHE A 239 1.90 7.39 -4.11
N SER A 240 1.11 7.84 -5.10
CA SER A 240 0.71 7.01 -6.22
C SER A 240 1.90 6.65 -7.11
N VAL A 241 1.96 5.41 -7.56
CA VAL A 241 2.91 4.98 -8.60
C VAL A 241 2.54 5.48 -10.00
N ARG A 242 1.34 6.01 -10.20
CA ARG A 242 0.80 6.48 -11.49
C ARG A 242 1.06 7.95 -11.73
N THR A 243 1.36 8.33 -12.98
CA THR A 243 1.55 9.72 -13.40
C THR A 243 0.23 10.49 -13.53
N ASP A 244 -0.85 9.81 -13.88
CA ASP A 244 -2.17 10.37 -14.20
C ASP A 244 -3.09 10.54 -12.95
N VAL A 245 -2.66 10.07 -11.77
CA VAL A 245 -3.42 10.28 -10.53
C VAL A 245 -2.97 11.58 -9.88
N PRO A 246 -3.86 12.58 -9.78
CA PRO A 246 -3.51 13.85 -9.16
C PRO A 246 -3.24 13.65 -7.67
N CYS A 247 -2.25 14.38 -7.15
CA CYS A 247 -1.97 14.43 -5.72
C CYS A 247 -3.08 15.19 -5.00
N PRO A 248 -3.88 14.56 -4.14
CA PRO A 248 -5.00 15.20 -3.45
C PRO A 248 -4.60 15.85 -2.13
N TYR A 249 -3.30 15.98 -1.85
CA TYR A 249 -2.84 16.49 -0.57
C TYR A 249 -3.15 17.98 -0.39
N GLY A 250 -3.87 18.31 0.68
CA GLY A 250 -4.02 19.71 1.13
C GLY A 250 -2.80 20.26 1.88
N ASN A 251 -1.78 19.43 2.12
CA ASN A 251 -0.56 19.78 2.86
C ASN A 251 0.54 20.20 1.87
N ALA A 252 1.11 21.40 2.05
CA ALA A 252 2.13 21.97 1.16
C ALA A 252 3.37 21.06 1.05
N LEU A 253 3.86 20.49 2.16
CA LEU A 253 5.00 19.59 2.19
C LEU A 253 4.75 18.33 1.32
N LEU A 254 3.57 17.72 1.44
CA LEU A 254 3.25 16.53 0.64
C LEU A 254 3.10 16.84 -0.85
N LEU A 255 2.61 18.04 -1.20
CA LEU A 255 2.60 18.53 -2.58
C LEU A 255 4.00 18.74 -3.13
N ASP A 256 4.90 19.31 -2.33
CA ASP A 256 6.30 19.53 -2.73
C ASP A 256 7.06 18.20 -2.86
N LEU A 257 6.79 17.23 -1.99
CA LEU A 257 7.29 15.87 -2.12
C LEU A 257 6.77 15.18 -3.40
N ASP A 258 5.46 15.29 -3.68
CA ASP A 258 4.91 14.72 -4.92
C ASP A 258 5.57 15.30 -6.17
N ARG A 259 5.89 16.61 -6.15
CA ARG A 259 6.63 17.27 -7.23
C ARG A 259 8.08 16.78 -7.31
N ALA A 260 8.77 16.62 -6.18
CA ALA A 260 10.13 16.10 -6.13
C ALA A 260 10.21 14.67 -6.68
N TYR A 261 9.17 13.86 -6.43
CA TYR A 261 9.07 12.47 -6.89
C TYR A 261 8.44 12.28 -8.27
N LYS A 262 8.26 13.33 -9.07
CA LYS A 262 7.85 13.16 -10.48
C LYS A 262 8.86 12.35 -11.29
N GLN A 263 10.13 12.48 -10.95
CA GLN A 263 11.25 11.68 -11.45
C GLN A 263 11.90 11.01 -10.24
N VAL A 264 11.23 10.01 -9.69
CA VAL A 264 11.71 9.28 -8.53
C VAL A 264 12.92 8.42 -8.92
N ILE A 265 13.89 8.33 -8.03
CA ILE A 265 15.01 7.40 -8.13
C ILE A 265 14.81 6.32 -7.08
N VAL A 266 14.67 5.08 -7.53
CA VAL A 266 14.49 3.93 -6.64
C VAL A 266 15.56 2.87 -6.90
N PRO A 267 15.96 2.12 -5.88
CA PRO A 267 16.83 0.97 -6.10
C PRO A 267 16.03 -0.23 -6.63
N ASP A 268 16.69 -1.09 -7.39
CA ASP A 268 16.16 -2.44 -7.64
C ASP A 268 15.92 -3.15 -6.30
N PRO A 269 14.72 -3.71 -6.05
CA PRO A 269 14.34 -4.23 -4.73
C PRO A 269 15.23 -5.39 -4.28
N PHE A 270 15.76 -6.20 -5.19
CA PHE A 270 16.53 -7.41 -4.88
C PHE A 270 18.03 -7.10 -4.78
N LEU A 271 18.58 -6.30 -5.70
CA LEU A 271 19.95 -5.83 -5.59
C LEU A 271 20.14 -4.98 -4.32
N TYR A 272 19.13 -4.16 -3.99
CA TYR A 272 19.13 -3.40 -2.74
C TYR A 272 19.16 -4.31 -1.52
N HIS A 273 18.43 -5.43 -1.53
CA HIS A 273 18.47 -6.41 -0.44
C HIS A 273 19.90 -6.94 -0.22
N ALA A 274 20.60 -7.28 -1.30
CA ALA A 274 21.96 -7.81 -1.23
C ALA A 274 23.00 -6.78 -0.74
N HIS A 275 22.75 -5.48 -0.96
CA HIS A 275 23.70 -4.41 -0.70
C HIS A 275 23.35 -3.49 0.47
N LYS A 276 22.13 -3.56 1.02
CA LYS A 276 21.58 -2.62 2.02
C LYS A 276 22.47 -2.42 3.24
N THR A 277 22.96 -3.52 3.84
CA THR A 277 23.81 -3.45 5.04
C THR A 277 25.10 -2.67 4.75
N LYS A 278 25.74 -2.97 3.61
CA LYS A 278 26.97 -2.25 3.21
C LYS A 278 26.71 -0.79 2.88
N LEU A 279 25.60 -0.49 2.17
CA LEU A 279 25.19 0.89 1.92
C LEU A 279 24.96 1.66 3.21
N GLN A 280 24.36 1.03 4.21
CA GLN A 280 24.13 1.64 5.52
C GLN A 280 25.45 1.96 6.25
N GLU A 281 26.39 1.00 6.29
CA GLU A 281 27.70 1.16 6.91
C GLU A 281 28.52 2.27 6.22
N GLU A 282 28.59 2.22 4.88
CA GLU A 282 29.33 3.19 4.06
C GLU A 282 28.73 4.59 4.16
N ALA A 283 27.39 4.71 4.14
CA ALA A 283 26.71 5.99 4.30
C ALA A 283 26.96 6.61 5.69
N ALA A 284 26.88 5.81 6.75
CA ALA A 284 27.13 6.28 8.11
C ALA A 284 28.59 6.76 8.27
N ALA A 285 29.57 6.02 7.75
CA ALA A 285 30.98 6.41 7.77
C ALA A 285 31.24 7.68 6.95
N ALA A 286 30.62 7.80 5.76
CA ALA A 286 30.74 8.96 4.89
C ALA A 286 30.18 10.23 5.54
N LEU A 287 29.05 10.15 6.23
CA LEU A 287 28.50 11.26 7.01
C LEU A 287 29.38 11.64 8.21
N GLY A 288 30.19 10.70 8.70
CA GLY A 288 31.26 10.94 9.68
C GLY A 288 32.54 11.57 9.10
N GLY A 289 32.58 11.81 7.79
CA GLY A 289 33.73 12.47 7.11
C GLY A 289 34.68 11.51 6.40
N ASP A 290 34.37 10.23 6.25
CA ASP A 290 35.18 9.26 5.51
C ASP A 290 34.92 9.37 4.01
N GLU A 291 35.82 10.04 3.28
CA GLU A 291 35.72 10.20 1.81
C GLU A 291 35.91 8.87 1.04
N ALA A 292 36.63 7.89 1.59
CA ALA A 292 36.76 6.59 0.95
C ALA A 292 35.43 5.82 1.03
N ALA A 293 34.78 5.84 2.18
CA ALA A 293 33.44 5.27 2.37
C ALA A 293 32.40 5.96 1.48
N LYS A 294 32.49 7.28 1.31
CA LYS A 294 31.61 8.05 0.42
C LYS A 294 31.75 7.61 -1.04
N ASN A 295 32.96 7.44 -1.52
CA ASN A 295 33.22 6.96 -2.88
C ASN A 295 32.70 5.53 -3.08
N SER A 296 32.93 4.64 -2.09
CA SER A 296 32.41 3.26 -2.10
C SER A 296 30.89 3.23 -2.13
N PHE A 297 30.24 4.06 -1.30
CA PHE A 297 28.78 4.20 -1.28
C PHE A 297 28.21 4.55 -2.65
N PHE A 298 28.73 5.59 -3.32
CA PHE A 298 28.19 6.00 -4.62
C PHE A 298 28.47 4.96 -5.72
N GLN A 299 29.59 4.26 -5.69
CA GLN A 299 29.83 3.14 -6.59
C GLN A 299 28.81 2.01 -6.38
N ARG A 300 28.53 1.66 -5.12
CA ARG A 300 27.54 0.63 -4.77
C ARG A 300 26.11 1.08 -5.07
N LEU A 301 25.77 2.33 -4.75
CA LEU A 301 24.47 2.90 -5.07
C LEU A 301 24.23 2.88 -6.58
N ALA A 302 25.22 3.22 -7.39
CA ALA A 302 25.10 3.16 -8.85
C ALA A 302 24.80 1.74 -9.36
N ILE A 303 25.28 0.69 -8.70
CA ILE A 303 24.96 -0.71 -9.05
C ILE A 303 23.48 -0.98 -8.81
N VAL A 304 22.94 -0.57 -7.66
CA VAL A 304 21.56 -0.89 -7.26
C VAL A 304 20.51 -0.02 -7.92
N ILE A 305 20.86 1.13 -8.51
CA ILE A 305 19.93 2.01 -9.24
C ILE A 305 20.08 1.93 -10.78
N ALA A 306 21.08 1.19 -11.29
CA ALA A 306 21.40 1.14 -12.73
C ALA A 306 20.53 0.16 -13.54
N THR A 307 19.50 -0.40 -12.95
CA THR A 307 18.51 -1.26 -13.60
C THR A 307 17.33 -0.42 -14.05
#